data_adba22c66defcfa04e84e8b7ce875f91
#
_entry.id   adba22c66defcfa04e84e8b7ce875f91
#
_cell.length_a   1.000
_cell.length_b   1.000
_cell.length_c   1.000
_cell.angle_alpha   90.00
_cell.angle_beta   90.00
_cell.angle_gamma   90.00
#
_symmetry.space_group_name_H-M   'P 1'
#
loop_
_entity.id
_entity.type
_entity.pdbx_description
1 polymer ?
#
loop_
_entity_poly.entity_id
_entity_poly.type
_entity_poly.pdbx_seq_one_letter_code
_entity_poly.pdbx_strand_id
1 'polypeptide(L)'
;MTILMQISANTGPAECCLGVGKLLGHLEKKAHAGGLALTLVEEVPLGTTGLLQSVLLALDGDEQACRLFAAPYAGTILWVCPSPLRPRHPRKNWFLDVALFAEPPRGFSTEVRLETMRSSGPGGQHANKTETAVRATHIATGLSVKVGGSRSQGVNKAAALALLGAKVREHMDRATIAARAQRRLRHCSRAGDAVAKRFVGSDFSEG
;
A
#
# COMPACT_ATOMS: atom_id res chain seq x y z
N MET A 1 -2.81 -9.66 10.83
CA MET A 1 -3.00 -8.31 10.24
C MET A 1 -1.71 -7.86 9.59
N THR A 2 -1.79 -7.16 8.46
CA THR A 2 -0.59 -6.59 7.82
C THR A 2 -0.54 -5.08 8.06
N ILE A 3 0.59 -4.58 8.55
CA ILE A 3 0.89 -3.15 8.64
C ILE A 3 1.94 -2.81 7.60
N LEU A 4 1.69 -1.79 6.78
CA LEU A 4 2.68 -1.27 5.86
C LEU A 4 3.48 -0.16 6.55
N MET A 5 4.82 -0.30 6.56
CA MET A 5 5.76 0.68 7.10
C MET A 5 6.57 1.26 5.96
N GLN A 6 6.49 2.55 5.74
CA GLN A 6 7.31 3.25 4.76
C GLN A 6 8.39 4.03 5.47
N ILE A 7 9.65 3.75 5.15
CA ILE A 7 10.82 4.51 5.61
C ILE A 7 11.29 5.40 4.47
N SER A 8 11.56 6.67 4.72
CA SER A 8 11.97 7.63 3.71
C SER A 8 13.05 8.57 4.21
N ALA A 9 14.01 8.86 3.32
CA ALA A 9 14.96 9.95 3.49
C ALA A 9 14.36 11.32 3.11
N ASN A 10 13.14 11.35 2.57
CA ASN A 10 12.49 12.55 2.02
C ASN A 10 13.41 13.29 1.04
N THR A 11 13.61 14.59 1.24
CA THR A 11 14.56 15.43 0.49
C THR A 11 15.95 15.50 1.15
N GLY A 12 16.23 14.57 2.06
CA GLY A 12 17.49 14.52 2.80
C GLY A 12 18.68 14.14 1.91
N PRO A 13 19.90 14.45 2.38
CA PRO A 13 21.13 14.09 1.66
C PRO A 13 21.38 12.57 1.68
N ALA A 14 22.43 12.14 0.97
CA ALA A 14 22.80 10.73 0.83
C ALA A 14 23.00 9.99 2.17
N GLU A 15 23.40 10.70 3.23
CA GLU A 15 23.49 10.14 4.59
C GLU A 15 22.13 9.70 5.12
N CYS A 16 21.06 10.44 4.81
CA CYS A 16 19.70 9.99 5.15
C CYS A 16 19.33 8.72 4.38
N CYS A 17 19.71 8.64 3.11
CA CYS A 17 19.50 7.43 2.31
C CYS A 17 20.28 6.22 2.84
N LEU A 18 21.50 6.43 3.33
CA LEU A 18 22.25 5.40 4.05
C LEU A 18 21.55 5.01 5.35
N GLY A 19 20.98 5.98 6.08
CA GLY A 19 20.19 5.75 7.27
C GLY A 19 18.95 4.90 7.02
N VAL A 20 18.28 5.04 5.87
CA VAL A 20 17.15 4.18 5.46
C VAL A 20 17.58 2.71 5.42
N GLY A 21 18.72 2.40 4.78
CA GLY A 21 19.23 1.03 4.73
C GLY A 21 19.63 0.48 6.11
N LYS A 22 20.21 1.34 6.97
CA LYS A 22 20.54 0.94 8.34
C LYS A 22 19.30 0.66 9.19
N LEU A 23 18.28 1.50 9.08
CA LEU A 23 17.02 1.31 9.79
C LEU A 23 16.30 0.06 9.28
N LEU A 24 16.32 -0.23 7.97
CA LEU A 24 15.80 -1.47 7.41
C LEU A 24 16.45 -2.69 8.08
N GLY A 25 17.80 -2.79 8.06
CA GLY A 25 18.49 -3.92 8.68
C GLY A 25 18.28 -4.02 10.19
N HIS A 26 18.07 -2.90 10.89
CA HIS A 26 17.70 -2.90 12.30
C HIS A 26 16.29 -3.48 12.53
N LEU A 27 15.31 -3.08 11.72
CA LEU A 27 13.94 -3.57 11.81
C LEU A 27 13.85 -5.06 11.46
N GLU A 28 14.59 -5.53 10.45
CA GLU A 28 14.64 -6.95 10.09
C GLU A 28 15.13 -7.81 11.27
N LYS A 29 16.23 -7.42 11.92
CA LYS A 29 16.76 -8.12 13.09
C LYS A 29 15.75 -8.15 14.24
N LYS A 30 15.11 -7.01 14.52
CA LYS A 30 14.13 -6.92 15.61
C LYS A 30 12.84 -7.69 15.31
N ALA A 31 12.34 -7.64 14.08
CA ALA A 31 11.15 -8.39 13.66
C ALA A 31 11.40 -9.89 13.78
N HIS A 32 12.55 -10.35 13.28
CA HIS A 32 12.95 -11.76 13.41
C HIS A 32 13.03 -12.19 14.87
N ALA A 33 13.65 -11.40 15.75
CA ALA A 33 13.74 -11.68 17.19
C ALA A 33 12.36 -11.69 17.87
N GLY A 34 11.40 -10.89 17.37
CA GLY A 34 10.03 -10.83 17.86
C GLY A 34 9.08 -11.86 17.21
N GLY A 35 9.56 -12.73 16.32
CA GLY A 35 8.73 -13.72 15.63
C GLY A 35 7.76 -13.12 14.61
N LEU A 36 8.02 -11.89 14.15
CA LEU A 36 7.21 -11.20 13.15
C LEU A 36 7.81 -11.37 11.76
N ALA A 37 6.96 -11.53 10.76
CA ALA A 37 7.40 -11.58 9.35
C ALA A 37 7.49 -10.15 8.79
N LEU A 38 8.69 -9.72 8.40
CA LEU A 38 8.92 -8.44 7.75
C LEU A 38 9.34 -8.69 6.31
N THR A 39 8.54 -8.19 5.35
CA THR A 39 8.78 -8.40 3.92
C THR A 39 8.99 -7.07 3.22
N LEU A 40 10.03 -6.96 2.39
CA LEU A 40 10.27 -5.82 1.53
C LEU A 40 9.29 -5.85 0.35
N VAL A 41 8.45 -4.81 0.25
CA VAL A 41 7.41 -4.69 -0.79
C VAL A 41 7.87 -3.83 -1.96
N GLU A 42 8.53 -2.70 -1.65
CA GLU A 42 9.00 -1.74 -2.65
C GLU A 42 10.27 -1.08 -2.15
N GLU A 43 11.24 -0.86 -3.04
CA GLU A 43 12.43 -0.07 -2.76
C GLU A 43 12.60 1.01 -3.84
N VAL A 44 13.06 2.18 -3.42
CA VAL A 44 13.40 3.27 -4.31
C VAL A 44 14.87 3.62 -4.10
N PRO A 45 15.75 3.24 -5.04
CA PRO A 45 17.18 3.54 -4.93
C PRO A 45 17.46 5.03 -5.21
N LEU A 46 18.53 5.53 -4.62
CA LEU A 46 19.09 6.84 -4.95
C LEU A 46 20.03 6.72 -6.17
N GLY A 47 19.49 6.86 -7.37
CA GLY A 47 20.25 6.69 -8.62
C GLY A 47 20.97 5.34 -8.67
N THR A 48 22.27 5.35 -9.04
CA THR A 48 23.12 4.14 -9.15
C THR A 48 24.02 3.92 -7.92
N THR A 49 23.79 4.64 -6.82
CA THR A 49 24.71 4.65 -5.66
C THR A 49 24.57 3.43 -4.74
N GLY A 50 23.57 2.59 -4.92
CA GLY A 50 23.25 1.49 -3.99
C GLY A 50 22.62 1.95 -2.67
N LEU A 51 22.37 3.26 -2.50
CA LEU A 51 21.68 3.81 -1.35
C LEU A 51 20.16 3.82 -1.60
N LEU A 52 19.37 3.71 -0.53
CA LEU A 52 17.92 3.65 -0.60
C LEU A 52 17.29 4.99 -0.22
N GLN A 53 16.57 5.60 -1.16
CA GLN A 53 15.82 6.83 -0.88
C GLN A 53 14.59 6.52 -0.03
N SER A 54 13.92 5.41 -0.30
CA SER A 54 12.84 4.89 0.54
C SER A 54 12.63 3.40 0.36
N VAL A 55 12.00 2.80 1.37
CA VAL A 55 11.54 1.41 1.35
C VAL A 55 10.12 1.31 1.89
N LEU A 56 9.33 0.40 1.35
CA LEU A 56 8.03 -0.01 1.85
C LEU A 56 8.12 -1.45 2.33
N LEU A 57 7.77 -1.67 3.59
CA LEU A 57 7.81 -2.95 4.26
C LEU A 57 6.39 -3.39 4.61
N ALA A 58 6.12 -4.68 4.50
CA ALA A 58 4.92 -5.31 5.05
C ALA A 58 5.30 -6.08 6.32
N LEU A 59 4.67 -5.73 7.42
CA LEU A 59 4.82 -6.40 8.70
C LEU A 59 3.60 -7.28 8.93
N ASP A 60 3.80 -8.59 8.93
CA ASP A 60 2.76 -9.60 9.09
C ASP A 60 2.90 -10.33 10.42
N GLY A 61 1.76 -10.52 11.10
CA GLY A 61 1.70 -11.23 12.37
C GLY A 61 0.41 -11.00 13.13
N ASP A 62 0.44 -11.28 14.43
CA ASP A 62 -0.64 -10.91 15.35
C ASP A 62 -0.84 -9.38 15.34
N GLU A 63 -2.10 -8.94 15.40
CA GLU A 63 -2.44 -7.51 15.27
C GLU A 63 -1.80 -6.67 16.38
N GLN A 64 -1.89 -7.14 17.61
CA GLN A 64 -1.36 -6.40 18.75
C GLN A 64 0.18 -6.37 18.72
N ALA A 65 0.81 -7.49 18.37
CA ALA A 65 2.26 -7.58 18.23
C ALA A 65 2.78 -6.67 17.11
N CYS A 66 2.13 -6.63 15.94
CA CYS A 66 2.49 -5.73 14.84
C CYS A 66 2.35 -4.25 15.24
N ARG A 67 1.28 -3.88 15.95
CA ARG A 67 1.07 -2.50 16.43
C ARG A 67 2.12 -2.10 17.46
N LEU A 68 2.40 -2.94 18.44
CA LEU A 68 3.42 -2.69 19.47
C LEU A 68 4.83 -2.59 18.87
N PHE A 69 5.12 -3.37 17.84
CA PHE A 69 6.39 -3.30 17.13
C PHE A 69 6.53 -2.00 16.33
N ALA A 70 5.50 -1.63 15.56
CA ALA A 70 5.57 -0.52 14.61
C ALA A 70 5.43 0.87 15.27
N ALA A 71 4.60 1.00 16.32
CA ALA A 71 4.27 2.28 16.94
C ALA A 71 5.48 3.10 17.40
N PRO A 72 6.54 2.52 18.02
CA PRO A 72 7.71 3.29 18.46
C PRO A 72 8.52 3.91 17.34
N TYR A 73 8.33 3.46 16.09
CA TYR A 73 9.05 3.96 14.93
C TYR A 73 8.24 4.99 14.13
N ALA A 74 6.94 5.16 14.41
CA ALA A 74 6.08 6.06 13.66
C ALA A 74 6.49 7.53 13.85
N GLY A 75 6.81 8.21 12.76
CA GLY A 75 7.24 9.61 12.77
C GLY A 75 8.71 9.81 12.42
N THR A 76 9.29 10.88 12.95
CA THR A 76 10.68 11.26 12.65
C THR A 76 11.68 10.42 13.44
N ILE A 77 12.61 9.80 12.74
CA ILE A 77 13.76 9.09 13.31
C ILE A 77 15.00 9.97 13.17
N LEU A 78 15.71 10.19 14.26
CA LEU A 78 16.96 10.92 14.28
C LEU A 78 18.15 9.96 14.36
N TRP A 79 19.02 9.99 13.36
CA TRP A 79 20.32 9.32 13.40
C TRP A 79 21.43 10.33 13.64
N VAL A 80 22.17 10.16 14.71
CA VAL A 80 23.30 11.02 15.12
C VAL A 80 24.60 10.31 14.82
N CYS A 81 25.30 10.73 13.78
CA CYS A 81 26.57 10.15 13.37
C CYS A 81 27.38 11.18 12.57
N PRO A 82 28.73 11.29 12.74
CA PRO A 82 29.57 11.95 11.77
C PRO A 82 29.32 11.38 10.37
N SER A 83 29.32 12.23 9.33
CA SER A 83 29.02 11.74 7.99
C SER A 83 30.00 10.63 7.57
N PRO A 84 29.52 9.42 7.26
CA PRO A 84 30.38 8.36 6.75
C PRO A 84 30.72 8.55 5.25
N LEU A 85 30.00 9.44 4.56
CA LEU A 85 30.17 9.70 3.14
C LEU A 85 31.01 10.95 2.84
N ARG A 86 31.00 11.92 3.76
CA ARG A 86 31.69 13.20 3.61
C ARG A 86 32.62 13.48 4.79
N PRO A 87 33.94 13.24 4.70
CA PRO A 87 34.87 13.50 5.78
C PRO A 87 34.80 14.98 6.22
N ARG A 88 34.85 15.22 7.54
CA ARG A 88 34.84 16.56 8.15
C ARG A 88 33.54 17.37 7.93
N HIS A 89 32.42 16.74 7.49
CA HIS A 89 31.16 17.44 7.36
C HIS A 89 30.66 17.87 8.74
N PRO A 90 30.23 19.13 8.94
CA PRO A 90 29.86 19.65 10.26
C PRO A 90 28.54 19.05 10.79
N ARG A 91 27.62 18.68 9.89
CA ARG A 91 26.31 18.12 10.28
C ARG A 91 26.48 16.66 10.72
N LYS A 92 25.86 16.33 11.86
CA LYS A 92 25.85 14.97 12.44
C LYS A 92 24.46 14.40 12.61
N ASN A 93 23.42 15.21 12.40
CA ASN A 93 22.02 14.83 12.61
C ASN A 93 21.35 14.55 11.27
N TRP A 94 20.90 13.29 11.08
CA TRP A 94 20.26 12.81 9.86
C TRP A 94 18.85 12.38 10.20
N PHE A 95 17.87 12.95 9.52
CA PHE A 95 16.47 12.70 9.80
C PHE A 95 15.88 11.76 8.74
N LEU A 96 15.16 10.77 9.21
CA LEU A 96 14.36 9.84 8.42
C LEU A 96 12.90 10.00 8.83
N ASP A 97 12.00 9.61 7.98
CA ASP A 97 10.58 9.57 8.29
C ASP A 97 10.03 8.14 8.17
N VAL A 98 9.22 7.73 9.11
CA VAL A 98 8.54 6.43 9.11
C VAL A 98 7.03 6.67 9.19
N ALA A 99 6.34 6.30 8.11
CA ALA A 99 4.89 6.36 8.03
C ALA A 99 4.29 4.97 8.09
N LEU A 100 3.23 4.82 8.90
CA LEU A 100 2.47 3.58 9.02
C LEU A 100 1.17 3.68 8.24
N PHE A 101 0.82 2.61 7.52
CA PHE A 101 -0.43 2.49 6.79
C PHE A 101 -1.07 1.14 7.11
N ALA A 102 -2.39 1.13 7.26
CA ALA A 102 -3.12 -0.13 7.23
C ALA A 102 -3.04 -0.68 5.79
N GLU A 103 -2.74 -1.98 5.66
CA GLU A 103 -2.91 -2.60 4.36
C GLU A 103 -4.40 -2.59 4.00
N PRO A 104 -4.76 -2.19 2.77
CA PRO A 104 -6.13 -2.38 2.30
C PRO A 104 -6.47 -3.87 2.39
N PRO A 105 -7.70 -4.23 2.79
CA PRO A 105 -8.09 -5.63 2.99
C PRO A 105 -7.74 -6.46 1.76
N ARG A 106 -6.85 -7.46 1.94
CA ARG A 106 -6.56 -8.47 0.92
C ARG A 106 -7.75 -9.39 0.87
N GLY A 107 -8.49 -9.30 -0.17
CA GLY A 107 -9.62 -10.18 -0.41
C GLY A 107 -10.86 -9.39 -0.70
N PHE A 108 -11.12 -9.25 -1.99
CA PHE A 108 -12.48 -8.93 -2.38
C PHE A 108 -13.30 -10.17 -2.11
N SER A 109 -14.30 -10.02 -1.25
CA SER A 109 -15.42 -10.93 -1.27
C SER A 109 -15.85 -11.08 -2.73
N THR A 110 -15.76 -12.28 -3.26
CA THR A 110 -16.25 -12.60 -4.61
C THR A 110 -17.79 -12.64 -4.62
N GLU A 111 -18.44 -12.14 -3.60
CA GLU A 111 -19.88 -12.12 -3.50
C GLU A 111 -20.50 -11.16 -4.51
N VAL A 112 -21.12 -11.77 -5.51
CA VAL A 112 -21.84 -11.07 -6.58
C VAL A 112 -23.31 -11.38 -6.44
N ARG A 113 -24.14 -10.34 -6.29
CA ARG A 113 -25.58 -10.43 -6.41
C ARG A 113 -25.96 -10.36 -7.88
N LEU A 114 -26.75 -11.34 -8.31
CA LEU A 114 -27.31 -11.40 -9.67
C LEU A 114 -28.82 -11.15 -9.59
N GLU A 115 -29.30 -10.23 -10.43
CA GLU A 115 -30.72 -9.91 -10.55
C GLU A 115 -31.10 -10.02 -12.03
N THR A 116 -32.21 -10.72 -12.30
CA THR A 116 -32.77 -10.80 -13.64
C THR A 116 -33.82 -9.70 -13.83
N MET A 117 -33.90 -9.15 -15.02
CA MET A 117 -34.82 -8.08 -15.33
C MET A 117 -35.17 -8.08 -16.81
N ARG A 118 -36.22 -7.35 -17.16
CA ARG A 118 -36.59 -7.13 -18.55
C ARG A 118 -35.56 -6.21 -19.21
N SER A 119 -35.24 -6.50 -20.48
CA SER A 119 -34.36 -5.61 -21.25
C SER A 119 -35.11 -4.30 -21.57
N SER A 120 -34.45 -3.17 -21.32
CA SER A 120 -34.98 -1.86 -21.71
C SER A 120 -34.49 -1.51 -23.12
N GLY A 121 -35.40 -1.26 -24.05
CA GLY A 121 -35.08 -0.85 -25.41
C GLY A 121 -36.27 -1.05 -26.36
N PRO A 122 -36.22 -0.50 -27.60
CA PRO A 122 -37.22 -0.76 -28.62
C PRO A 122 -37.11 -2.24 -29.04
N GLY A 123 -37.99 -3.08 -28.49
CA GLY A 123 -38.01 -4.51 -28.74
C GLY A 123 -39.42 -5.03 -28.85
N GLY A 124 -39.64 -6.06 -29.70
CA GLY A 124 -40.91 -6.73 -29.89
C GLY A 124 -41.41 -7.50 -28.67
N GLN A 125 -42.45 -8.34 -28.81
CA GLN A 125 -43.11 -9.08 -27.72
C GLN A 125 -42.16 -9.89 -26.82
N HIS A 126 -41.05 -10.39 -27.37
CA HIS A 126 -40.06 -11.18 -26.61
C HIS A 126 -39.34 -10.36 -25.57
N ALA A 127 -38.90 -9.13 -25.90
CA ALA A 127 -38.18 -8.24 -25.01
C ALA A 127 -39.05 -7.75 -23.83
N ASN A 128 -40.37 -7.65 -24.05
CA ASN A 128 -41.32 -7.15 -23.05
C ASN A 128 -41.91 -8.24 -22.16
N LYS A 129 -41.77 -9.53 -22.54
CA LYS A 129 -42.34 -10.66 -21.77
C LYS A 129 -41.34 -11.52 -21.02
N THR A 130 -40.04 -11.50 -21.45
CA THR A 130 -39.00 -12.36 -20.86
C THR A 130 -37.93 -11.56 -20.14
N GLU A 131 -37.56 -12.01 -18.95
CA GLU A 131 -36.48 -11.40 -18.14
C GLU A 131 -35.14 -11.98 -18.53
N THR A 132 -34.60 -11.57 -19.69
CA THR A 132 -33.32 -12.05 -20.21
C THR A 132 -32.15 -11.16 -19.81
N ALA A 133 -32.38 -9.90 -19.44
CA ALA A 133 -31.32 -9.01 -18.97
C ALA A 133 -30.89 -9.38 -17.55
N VAL A 134 -29.58 -9.25 -17.29
CA VAL A 134 -28.98 -9.57 -16.00
C VAL A 134 -28.21 -8.35 -15.48
N ARG A 135 -28.45 -8.01 -14.22
CA ARG A 135 -27.64 -7.10 -13.45
C ARG A 135 -26.74 -7.90 -12.50
N ALA A 136 -25.46 -7.68 -12.55
CA ALA A 136 -24.48 -8.20 -11.61
C ALA A 136 -23.98 -7.05 -10.75
N THR A 137 -24.02 -7.22 -9.41
CA THR A 137 -23.57 -6.22 -8.44
C THR A 137 -22.54 -6.87 -7.52
N HIS A 138 -21.35 -6.30 -7.44
CA HIS A 138 -20.32 -6.70 -6.48
C HIS A 138 -20.65 -6.10 -5.11
N ILE A 139 -20.95 -6.93 -4.11
CA ILE A 139 -21.51 -6.49 -2.83
C ILE A 139 -20.55 -5.57 -2.07
N ALA A 140 -19.27 -5.93 -2.02
CA ALA A 140 -18.28 -5.19 -1.25
C ALA A 140 -17.97 -3.77 -1.79
N THR A 141 -18.04 -3.54 -3.11
CA THR A 141 -17.74 -2.23 -3.71
C THR A 141 -18.98 -1.48 -4.18
N GLY A 142 -20.16 -2.12 -4.23
CA GLY A 142 -21.37 -1.55 -4.80
C GLY A 142 -21.34 -1.36 -6.33
N LEU A 143 -20.26 -1.76 -6.99
CA LEU A 143 -20.15 -1.66 -8.45
C LEU A 143 -21.14 -2.59 -9.12
N SER A 144 -21.85 -2.10 -10.13
CA SER A 144 -22.83 -2.91 -10.86
C SER A 144 -22.68 -2.75 -12.38
N VAL A 145 -23.10 -3.80 -13.09
CA VAL A 145 -23.15 -3.87 -14.55
C VAL A 145 -24.49 -4.50 -14.97
N LYS A 146 -25.11 -3.96 -16.00
CA LYS A 146 -26.34 -4.49 -16.61
C LYS A 146 -26.06 -4.94 -18.03
N VAL A 147 -26.42 -6.16 -18.38
CA VAL A 147 -26.28 -6.74 -19.73
C VAL A 147 -27.61 -7.32 -20.18
N GLY A 148 -28.05 -7.00 -21.38
CA GLY A 148 -29.32 -7.43 -21.92
C GLY A 148 -29.34 -7.53 -23.44
N GLY A 149 -28.17 -7.62 -24.09
CA GLY A 149 -28.05 -7.64 -25.57
C GLY A 149 -28.36 -8.99 -26.23
N SER A 150 -28.32 -10.10 -25.46
CA SER A 150 -28.62 -11.43 -25.98
C SER A 150 -30.05 -11.86 -25.62
N ARG A 151 -30.64 -12.72 -26.45
CA ARG A 151 -31.88 -13.42 -26.12
C ARG A 151 -31.72 -14.50 -25.05
N SER A 152 -30.48 -14.96 -24.84
CA SER A 152 -30.16 -15.96 -23.84
C SER A 152 -29.74 -15.28 -22.52
N GLN A 153 -30.49 -15.57 -21.46
CA GLN A 153 -30.17 -15.14 -20.08
C GLN A 153 -28.79 -15.65 -19.63
N GLY A 154 -28.44 -16.91 -19.99
CA GLY A 154 -27.14 -17.49 -19.63
C GLY A 154 -25.97 -16.74 -20.26
N VAL A 155 -26.08 -16.32 -21.52
CA VAL A 155 -25.08 -15.50 -22.22
C VAL A 155 -24.96 -14.13 -21.56
N ASN A 156 -26.07 -13.49 -21.23
CA ASN A 156 -26.07 -12.19 -20.55
C ASN A 156 -25.49 -12.29 -19.15
N LYS A 157 -25.73 -13.38 -18.43
CA LYS A 157 -25.15 -13.65 -17.10
C LYS A 157 -23.62 -13.78 -17.18
N ALA A 158 -23.11 -14.59 -18.11
CA ALA A 158 -21.67 -14.75 -18.32
C ALA A 158 -20.98 -13.42 -18.69
N ALA A 159 -21.59 -12.66 -19.60
CA ALA A 159 -21.09 -11.35 -20.00
C ALA A 159 -21.13 -10.33 -18.85
N ALA A 160 -22.20 -10.32 -18.03
CA ALA A 160 -22.30 -9.43 -16.88
C ALA A 160 -21.21 -9.73 -15.83
N LEU A 161 -20.94 -11.00 -15.55
CA LEU A 161 -19.88 -11.41 -14.62
C LEU A 161 -18.48 -11.01 -15.14
N ALA A 162 -18.21 -11.21 -16.44
CA ALA A 162 -16.93 -10.84 -17.04
C ALA A 162 -16.70 -9.33 -17.00
N LEU A 163 -17.71 -8.53 -17.37
CA LEU A 163 -17.65 -7.07 -17.33
C LEU A 163 -17.54 -6.53 -15.91
N LEU A 164 -18.27 -7.12 -14.95
CA LEU A 164 -18.15 -6.73 -13.56
C LEU A 164 -16.75 -7.01 -13.02
N GLY A 165 -16.17 -8.18 -13.32
CA GLY A 165 -14.81 -8.52 -12.94
C GLY A 165 -13.75 -7.55 -13.50
N ALA A 166 -13.91 -7.11 -14.75
CA ALA A 166 -13.05 -6.09 -15.35
C ALA A 166 -13.20 -4.73 -14.65
N LYS A 167 -14.43 -4.31 -14.38
CA LYS A 167 -14.72 -3.04 -13.69
C LYS A 167 -14.21 -3.00 -12.24
N VAL A 168 -14.31 -4.13 -11.54
CA VAL A 168 -13.77 -4.27 -10.18
C VAL A 168 -12.24 -4.19 -10.21
N ARG A 169 -11.57 -4.89 -11.14
CA ARG A 169 -10.11 -4.80 -11.30
C ARG A 169 -9.66 -3.37 -11.58
N GLU A 170 -10.29 -2.68 -12.52
CA GLU A 170 -9.99 -1.27 -12.84
C GLU A 170 -10.14 -0.36 -11.61
N HIS A 171 -11.21 -0.57 -10.83
CA HIS A 171 -11.43 0.19 -9.59
C HIS A 171 -10.29 -0.04 -8.56
N MET A 172 -9.83 -1.29 -8.44
CA MET A 172 -8.71 -1.65 -7.56
C MET A 172 -7.40 -1.03 -8.01
N ASP A 173 -7.12 -1.11 -9.31
CA ASP A 173 -5.90 -0.52 -9.87
C ASP A 173 -5.86 1.00 -9.63
N ARG A 174 -6.99 1.69 -9.81
CA ARG A 174 -7.12 3.12 -9.47
C ARG A 174 -6.88 3.40 -7.99
N ALA A 175 -7.43 2.59 -7.09
CA ALA A 175 -7.22 2.73 -5.65
C ALA A 175 -5.75 2.50 -5.27
N THR A 176 -5.09 1.50 -5.88
CA THR A 176 -3.67 1.22 -5.68
C THR A 176 -2.79 2.36 -6.18
N ILE A 177 -3.09 2.92 -7.35
CA ILE A 177 -2.39 4.09 -7.92
C ILE A 177 -2.57 5.30 -7.01
N ALA A 178 -3.79 5.56 -6.51
CA ALA A 178 -4.06 6.66 -5.60
C ALA A 178 -3.31 6.51 -4.26
N ALA A 179 -3.27 5.30 -3.69
CA ALA A 179 -2.51 5.00 -2.49
C ALA A 179 -0.99 5.20 -2.70
N ARG A 180 -0.46 4.79 -3.85
CA ARG A 180 0.95 5.05 -4.24
C ARG A 180 1.22 6.54 -4.38
N ALA A 181 0.33 7.30 -5.03
CA ALA A 181 0.45 8.74 -5.18
C ALA A 181 0.42 9.45 -3.81
N GLN A 182 -0.47 9.05 -2.92
CA GLN A 182 -0.56 9.60 -1.56
C GLN A 182 0.71 9.31 -0.75
N ARG A 183 1.28 8.09 -0.86
CA ARG A 183 2.57 7.76 -0.25
C ARG A 183 3.70 8.66 -0.80
N ARG A 184 3.74 8.88 -2.13
CA ARG A 184 4.73 9.78 -2.77
C ARG A 184 4.61 11.22 -2.28
N LEU A 185 3.41 11.75 -2.08
CA LEU A 185 3.22 13.10 -1.55
C LEU A 185 3.80 13.24 -0.13
N ARG A 186 3.72 12.20 0.70
CA ARG A 186 4.36 12.20 2.04
C ARG A 186 5.88 12.20 1.99
N HIS A 187 6.51 11.69 0.92
CA HIS A 187 7.97 11.79 0.73
C HIS A 187 8.46 13.24 0.58
N CYS A 188 7.58 14.18 0.21
CA CYS A 188 7.90 15.58 0.02
C CYS A 188 7.55 16.44 1.25
N SER A 189 6.84 15.90 2.24
CA SER A 189 6.51 16.63 3.46
C SER A 189 7.70 16.62 4.42
N ARG A 190 7.95 17.76 5.08
CA ARG A 190 8.96 17.82 6.15
C ARG A 190 8.56 16.88 7.27
N ALA A 191 9.55 16.14 7.79
CA ALA A 191 9.39 15.36 9.00
C ALA A 191 8.82 16.25 10.12
N GLY A 192 7.78 15.75 10.79
CA GLY A 192 7.11 16.46 11.87
C GLY A 192 8.02 16.76 13.06
N ASP A 193 7.58 17.63 13.94
CA ASP A 193 8.39 18.30 14.96
C ASP A 193 8.86 17.39 16.12
N ALA A 194 8.33 16.20 16.29
CA ALA A 194 8.71 15.27 17.38
C ALA A 194 9.55 14.09 16.86
N VAL A 195 10.73 13.89 17.48
CA VAL A 195 11.58 12.73 17.22
C VAL A 195 10.97 11.52 17.92
N ALA A 196 10.50 10.54 17.16
CA ALA A 196 9.93 9.30 17.67
C ALA A 196 11.00 8.39 18.27
N LYS A 197 12.17 8.30 17.62
CA LYS A 197 13.27 7.46 18.07
C LYS A 197 14.62 8.03 17.64
N ARG A 198 15.66 7.78 18.46
CA ARG A 198 17.02 8.24 18.21
C ARG A 198 17.95 7.04 18.02
N PHE A 199 18.87 7.16 17.09
CA PHE A 199 19.96 6.21 16.85
C PHE A 199 21.29 6.95 16.85
N VAL A 200 22.37 6.29 17.31
CA VAL A 200 23.68 6.92 17.49
C VAL A 200 24.77 6.04 16.88
N GLY A 201 25.81 6.69 16.40
CA GLY A 201 27.00 6.02 15.89
C GLY A 201 26.89 5.39 14.53
N SER A 202 28.01 4.87 14.03
CA SER A 202 28.12 4.13 12.78
C SER A 202 27.34 2.82 12.81
N ASP A 203 27.19 2.23 13.99
CA ASP A 203 26.56 0.93 14.21
C ASP A 203 25.03 1.02 14.27
N PHE A 204 24.49 2.25 14.24
CA PHE A 204 23.05 2.51 14.29
C PHE A 204 22.39 1.90 15.53
N SER A 205 22.99 2.10 16.70
CA SER A 205 22.46 1.65 17.98
C SER A 205 21.40 2.60 18.51
N GLU A 206 20.38 2.05 19.20
CA GLU A 206 19.38 2.86 19.89
C GLU A 206 20.05 3.71 21.00
N GLY A 207 19.77 5.01 21.00
CA GLY A 207 20.36 5.98 21.93
C GLY A 207 19.34 6.63 22.85
#